data_4cb7a90603a1d700306d0a87ca2c7d75
#
_entry.id   4cb7a90603a1d700306d0a87ca2c7d75
#
_cell.length_a   1.000
_cell.length_b   1.000
_cell.length_c   1.000
_cell.angle_alpha   90.00
_cell.angle_beta   90.00
_cell.angle_gamma   90.00
#
_symmetry.space_group_name_H-M   'P 1'
#
loop_
_entity.id
_entity.type
_entity.pdbx_description
1 polymer ?
#
loop_
_entity_poly.entity_id
_entity_poly.type
_entity_poly.pdbx_seq_one_letter_code
_entity_poly.pdbx_strand_id
1 'polypeptide(L)'
;MKHLLLTLAIAGMSPCLIYAADNTDKAVEPTFTEWHDMSVNNVNRFPSHTSFFAYENRDAALKGNRQSSANYLSIEGEWKFNWVENADQRPTNFFSTSFNDASWKTMPVPGIWELNGYGDPEYVNIGFAWRGHF
;
A
#
# COMPACT_ATOMS: atom_id res chain seq x y z
N MET A 1 -16.48 -62.98 -30.97
CA MET A 1 -15.49 -61.92 -30.66
C MET A 1 -16.26 -60.64 -30.49
N LYS A 2 -16.43 -60.20 -29.21
CA LYS A 2 -17.15 -58.96 -28.86
C LYS A 2 -16.10 -57.88 -28.57
N HIS A 3 -16.06 -56.87 -29.41
CA HIS A 3 -15.21 -55.71 -29.16
C HIS A 3 -15.89 -54.78 -28.18
N LEU A 4 -15.31 -54.63 -26.98
CA LEU A 4 -15.70 -53.68 -25.95
C LEU A 4 -15.05 -52.35 -26.27
N LEU A 5 -15.84 -51.40 -26.74
CA LEU A 5 -15.40 -50.00 -26.90
C LEU A 5 -15.41 -49.30 -25.56
N LEU A 6 -14.23 -49.04 -25.01
CA LEU A 6 -14.01 -48.24 -23.79
C LEU A 6 -14.04 -46.75 -24.22
N THR A 7 -15.15 -46.07 -23.99
CA THR A 7 -15.23 -44.61 -24.19
C THR A 7 -14.61 -43.93 -22.96
N LEU A 8 -13.43 -43.38 -23.16
CA LEU A 8 -12.74 -42.54 -22.16
C LEU A 8 -13.39 -41.16 -22.16
N ALA A 9 -14.16 -40.87 -21.09
CA ALA A 9 -14.69 -39.52 -20.87
C ALA A 9 -13.55 -38.64 -20.31
N ILE A 10 -13.00 -37.80 -21.20
CA ILE A 10 -12.09 -36.72 -20.79
C ILE A 10 -12.95 -35.62 -20.18
N ALA A 11 -12.97 -35.57 -18.85
CA ALA A 11 -13.53 -34.46 -18.12
C ALA A 11 -12.70 -33.20 -18.47
N GLY A 12 -13.32 -32.29 -19.21
CA GLY A 12 -12.72 -31.03 -19.60
C GLY A 12 -12.40 -30.20 -18.35
N MET A 13 -11.13 -30.19 -17.94
CA MET A 13 -10.61 -29.15 -17.09
C MET A 13 -10.61 -27.86 -17.93
N SER A 14 -11.62 -27.02 -17.69
CA SER A 14 -11.61 -25.65 -18.20
C SER A 14 -10.33 -24.98 -17.72
N PRO A 15 -9.43 -24.52 -18.61
CA PRO A 15 -8.29 -23.75 -18.16
C PRO A 15 -8.87 -22.47 -17.56
N CYS A 16 -8.71 -22.32 -16.25
CA CYS A 16 -8.87 -21.04 -15.61
C CYS A 16 -7.81 -20.13 -16.25
N LEU A 17 -8.20 -19.34 -17.23
CA LEU A 17 -7.37 -18.28 -17.77
C LEU A 17 -7.15 -17.29 -16.63
N ILE A 18 -6.06 -17.48 -15.92
CA ILE A 18 -5.49 -16.43 -15.09
C ILE A 18 -5.11 -15.34 -16.10
N TYR A 19 -5.95 -14.34 -16.22
CA TYR A 19 -5.55 -13.08 -16.81
C TYR A 19 -4.47 -12.52 -15.87
N ALA A 20 -3.23 -12.91 -16.10
CA ALA A 20 -2.10 -12.08 -15.70
C ALA A 20 -2.31 -10.81 -16.54
N ALA A 21 -2.79 -9.74 -15.89
CA ALA A 21 -2.70 -8.43 -16.49
C ALA A 21 -1.24 -8.24 -16.83
N ASP A 22 -0.96 -8.14 -18.13
CA ASP A 22 0.37 -7.83 -18.63
C ASP A 22 0.67 -6.39 -18.21
N ASN A 23 1.12 -6.23 -16.95
CA ASN A 23 1.58 -4.98 -16.40
C ASN A 23 2.99 -4.73 -16.97
N THR A 24 3.06 -4.55 -18.29
CA THR A 24 4.25 -4.05 -18.97
C THR A 24 4.45 -2.55 -18.77
N ASP A 25 3.61 -1.93 -17.95
CA ASP A 25 3.82 -0.56 -17.52
C ASP A 25 5.11 -0.53 -16.70
N LYS A 26 6.18 -0.09 -17.34
CA LYS A 26 7.41 0.24 -16.63
C LYS A 26 7.05 1.18 -15.48
N ALA A 27 7.51 0.85 -14.28
CA ALA A 27 7.35 1.74 -13.15
C ALA A 27 7.81 3.15 -13.56
N VAL A 28 6.92 4.11 -13.40
CA VAL A 28 7.24 5.52 -13.70
C VAL A 28 8.08 6.04 -12.55
N GLU A 29 9.25 6.59 -12.86
CA GLU A 29 10.05 7.26 -11.83
C GLU A 29 9.32 8.51 -11.35
N PRO A 30 9.04 8.64 -10.05
CA PRO A 30 8.32 9.79 -9.52
C PRO A 30 9.17 11.05 -9.64
N THR A 31 8.54 12.16 -10.03
CA THR A 31 9.19 13.47 -10.09
C THR A 31 9.23 14.16 -8.74
N PHE A 32 8.46 13.65 -7.77
CA PHE A 32 8.24 14.23 -6.44
C PHE A 32 7.56 15.61 -6.44
N THR A 33 6.85 15.91 -7.52
CA THR A 33 6.04 17.12 -7.70
C THR A 33 4.61 16.82 -8.14
N GLU A 34 4.21 15.55 -8.09
CA GLU A 34 2.91 15.06 -8.58
C GLU A 34 1.73 15.69 -7.85
N TRP A 35 1.89 16.11 -6.59
CA TRP A 35 0.82 16.80 -5.83
C TRP A 35 0.50 18.20 -6.37
N HIS A 36 1.32 18.78 -7.23
CA HIS A 36 1.02 20.03 -7.92
C HIS A 36 0.15 19.83 -9.18
N ASP A 37 -0.04 18.58 -9.62
CA ASP A 37 -0.82 18.24 -10.80
C ASP A 37 -2.11 17.49 -10.40
N MET A 38 -3.24 18.19 -10.46
CA MET A 38 -4.54 17.63 -10.12
C MET A 38 -4.99 16.48 -11.04
N SER A 39 -4.36 16.29 -12.19
CA SER A 39 -4.64 15.17 -13.10
C SER A 39 -3.98 13.86 -12.65
N VAL A 40 -2.95 13.94 -11.80
CA VAL A 40 -2.23 12.78 -11.28
C VAL A 40 -2.93 12.26 -10.03
N ASN A 41 -3.68 11.17 -10.17
CA ASN A 41 -4.38 10.53 -9.05
C ASN A 41 -3.56 9.44 -8.36
N ASN A 42 -2.61 8.84 -9.07
CA ASN A 42 -1.75 7.79 -8.52
C ASN A 42 -0.49 7.63 -9.37
N VAL A 43 0.58 7.14 -8.74
CA VAL A 43 1.81 6.73 -9.39
C VAL A 43 2.17 5.33 -8.86
N ASN A 44 2.48 4.39 -9.76
CA ASN A 44 2.90 3.02 -9.42
C ASN A 44 1.94 2.29 -8.46
N ARG A 45 0.65 2.55 -8.57
CA ARG A 45 -0.39 1.96 -7.71
C ARG A 45 -1.20 0.94 -8.51
N PHE A 46 -1.42 -0.23 -7.91
CA PHE A 46 -2.32 -1.23 -8.50
C PHE A 46 -3.77 -0.72 -8.59
N PRO A 47 -4.56 -1.22 -9.55
CA PRO A 47 -5.98 -0.95 -9.61
C PRO A 47 -6.67 -1.28 -8.30
N SER A 48 -7.72 -0.53 -7.99
CA SER A 48 -8.53 -0.77 -6.80
C SER A 48 -9.16 -2.17 -6.84
N HIS A 49 -9.08 -2.88 -5.72
CA HIS A 49 -9.67 -4.21 -5.54
C HIS A 49 -10.29 -4.33 -4.14
N THR A 50 -11.11 -5.35 -3.96
CA THR A 50 -11.68 -5.67 -2.65
C THR A 50 -10.58 -6.03 -1.65
N SER A 51 -10.71 -5.55 -0.42
CA SER A 51 -9.79 -5.91 0.66
C SER A 51 -9.85 -7.41 0.95
N PHE A 52 -8.68 -8.02 1.09
CA PHE A 52 -8.55 -9.42 1.47
C PHE A 52 -7.33 -9.60 2.38
N PHE A 53 -7.25 -10.77 3.02
CA PHE A 53 -6.07 -11.18 3.77
C PHE A 53 -5.68 -12.60 3.34
N ALA A 54 -4.43 -12.75 2.96
CA ALA A 54 -3.88 -14.04 2.53
C ALA A 54 -3.32 -14.78 3.76
N TYR A 55 -3.99 -15.85 4.17
CA TYR A 55 -3.49 -16.74 5.21
C TYR A 55 -2.53 -17.79 4.62
N GLU A 56 -1.66 -18.33 5.47
CA GLU A 56 -0.68 -19.35 5.10
C GLU A 56 -1.31 -20.69 4.69
N ASN A 57 -2.52 -20.97 5.16
CA ASN A 57 -3.26 -22.19 4.80
C ASN A 57 -4.78 -22.03 5.06
N ARG A 58 -5.56 -23.01 4.60
CA ARG A 58 -7.01 -23.02 4.71
C ARG A 58 -7.49 -23.02 6.16
N ASP A 59 -6.85 -23.77 7.05
CA ASP A 59 -7.29 -23.89 8.45
C ASP A 59 -7.10 -22.58 9.20
N ALA A 60 -6.01 -21.86 8.95
CA ALA A 60 -5.79 -20.51 9.46
C ALA A 60 -6.86 -19.53 8.93
N ALA A 61 -7.20 -19.62 7.65
CA ALA A 61 -8.24 -18.79 7.03
C ALA A 61 -9.63 -19.06 7.66
N LEU A 62 -9.97 -20.31 7.93
CA LEU A 62 -11.25 -20.68 8.56
C LEU A 62 -11.35 -20.17 10.02
N LYS A 63 -10.23 -20.07 10.73
CA LYS A 63 -10.19 -19.48 12.07
C LYS A 63 -10.37 -17.96 12.05
N GLY A 64 -10.00 -17.29 10.96
CA GLY A 64 -10.20 -15.86 10.76
C GLY A 64 -9.38 -14.93 11.65
N ASN A 65 -8.43 -15.46 12.42
CA ASN A 65 -7.57 -14.65 13.29
C ASN A 65 -6.33 -14.17 12.55
N ARG A 66 -6.37 -12.91 12.08
CA ARG A 66 -5.27 -12.31 11.31
C ARG A 66 -3.99 -12.18 12.13
N GLN A 67 -4.08 -11.79 13.40
CA GLN A 67 -2.94 -11.53 14.26
C GLN A 67 -2.11 -12.78 14.54
N SER A 68 -2.71 -13.98 14.45
CA SER A 68 -1.99 -15.24 14.63
C SER A 68 -1.40 -15.80 13.35
N SER A 69 -1.64 -15.18 12.21
CA SER A 69 -1.10 -15.61 10.92
C SER A 69 0.37 -15.22 10.77
N ALA A 70 1.18 -16.12 10.19
CA ALA A 70 2.56 -15.82 9.84
C ALA A 70 2.69 -14.70 8.77
N ASN A 71 1.59 -14.43 8.04
CA ASN A 71 1.53 -13.36 7.04
C ASN A 71 1.09 -12.00 7.65
N TYR A 72 0.93 -11.92 8.96
CA TYR A 72 0.60 -10.68 9.65
C TYR A 72 1.83 -10.06 10.30
N LEU A 73 2.05 -8.80 10.01
CA LEU A 73 3.05 -7.97 10.67
C LEU A 73 2.38 -6.69 11.16
N SER A 74 2.41 -6.43 12.47
CA SER A 74 2.04 -5.12 12.98
C SER A 74 3.16 -4.14 12.71
N ILE A 75 2.79 -2.99 12.16
CA ILE A 75 3.70 -1.86 11.96
C ILE A 75 3.41 -0.71 12.94
N GLU A 76 2.63 -0.97 13.98
CA GLU A 76 2.42 -0.03 15.08
C GLU A 76 3.69 0.12 15.91
N GLY A 77 3.89 1.28 16.50
CA GLY A 77 5.02 1.55 17.37
C GLY A 77 5.68 2.90 17.11
N GLU A 78 6.90 3.07 17.62
CA GLU A 78 7.69 4.29 17.44
C GLU A 78 8.38 4.27 16.06
N TRP A 79 8.02 5.23 15.22
CA TRP A 79 8.61 5.38 13.88
C TRP A 79 9.52 6.58 13.83
N LYS A 80 10.56 6.49 13.01
CA LYS A 80 11.35 7.65 12.61
C LYS A 80 10.47 8.65 11.87
N PHE A 81 10.54 9.91 12.28
CA PHE A 81 9.69 10.96 11.76
C PHE A 81 10.50 12.23 11.48
N ASN A 82 10.32 12.77 10.29
CA ASN A 82 10.88 14.06 9.89
C ASN A 82 9.76 14.95 9.37
N TRP A 83 9.46 15.99 10.11
CA TRP A 83 8.47 16.99 9.71
C TRP A 83 9.15 18.12 8.97
N VAL A 84 8.54 18.58 7.91
CA VAL A 84 8.93 19.75 7.13
C VAL A 84 7.73 20.66 6.94
N GLU A 85 7.95 21.96 6.96
CA GLU A 85 6.89 22.95 6.82
C GLU A 85 6.26 22.92 5.43
N ASN A 86 7.07 22.67 4.40
CA ASN A 86 6.63 22.56 3.02
C ASN A 86 7.07 21.21 2.44
N ALA A 87 6.17 20.56 1.71
CA ALA A 87 6.43 19.25 1.10
C ALA A 87 7.66 19.23 0.17
N ASP A 88 7.99 20.35 -0.46
CA ASP A 88 9.17 20.47 -1.34
C ASP A 88 10.50 20.43 -0.57
N GLN A 89 10.47 20.64 0.74
CA GLN A 89 11.66 20.58 1.60
C GLN A 89 11.98 19.16 2.10
N ARG A 90 11.11 18.18 1.80
CA ARG A 90 11.34 16.80 2.22
C ARG A 90 12.59 16.21 1.56
N PRO A 91 13.31 15.30 2.21
CA PRO A 91 14.37 14.53 1.57
C PRO A 91 13.77 13.66 0.45
N THR A 92 14.25 13.81 -0.78
CA THR A 92 13.73 13.03 -1.92
C THR A 92 14.38 11.66 -2.06
N ASN A 93 15.46 11.40 -1.32
CA ASN A 93 16.21 10.15 -1.33
C ASN A 93 16.03 9.31 -0.06
N PHE A 94 14.99 9.58 0.75
CA PHE A 94 14.74 8.91 2.03
C PHE A 94 14.56 7.39 1.91
N PHE A 95 14.16 6.90 0.74
CA PHE A 95 13.96 5.48 0.44
C PHE A 95 15.26 4.72 0.18
N SER A 96 16.40 5.41 0.06
CA SER A 96 17.70 4.74 -0.13
C SER A 96 18.10 3.99 1.13
N THR A 97 18.59 2.76 0.97
CA THR A 97 19.10 1.95 2.08
C THR A 97 20.33 2.54 2.76
N SER A 98 21.02 3.48 2.09
CA SER A 98 22.15 4.24 2.61
C SER A 98 21.76 5.58 3.23
N PHE A 99 20.46 5.91 3.23
CA PHE A 99 20.00 7.17 3.79
C PHE A 99 20.21 7.21 5.31
N ASN A 100 20.77 8.30 5.81
CA ASN A 100 21.01 8.47 7.23
C ASN A 100 19.85 9.24 7.88
N ASP A 101 19.03 8.54 8.62
CA ASP A 101 17.89 9.08 9.40
C ASP A 101 18.20 9.26 10.88
N ALA A 102 19.47 9.19 11.28
CA ALA A 102 19.87 9.22 12.70
C ALA A 102 19.43 10.50 13.44
N SER A 103 19.28 11.61 12.71
CA SER A 103 18.81 12.89 13.25
C SER A 103 17.29 13.01 13.34
N TRP A 104 16.55 12.07 12.73
CA TRP A 104 15.10 12.11 12.77
C TRP A 104 14.58 11.83 14.16
N LYS A 105 13.47 12.46 14.50
CA LYS A 105 12.75 12.21 15.75
C LYS A 105 11.94 10.93 15.65
N THR A 106 11.31 10.53 16.74
CA THR A 106 10.33 9.43 16.74
C THR A 106 8.93 9.98 16.97
N MET A 107 7.95 9.26 16.46
CA MET A 107 6.54 9.53 16.65
C MET A 107 5.78 8.20 16.77
N PRO A 108 4.79 8.11 17.68
CA PRO A 108 3.96 6.92 17.79
C PRO A 108 3.09 6.73 16.52
N VAL A 109 2.97 5.49 16.05
CA VAL A 109 2.12 5.09 14.93
C VAL A 109 1.18 3.98 15.40
N PRO A 110 -0.15 4.10 15.21
CA PRO A 110 -0.87 5.24 14.63
C PRO A 110 -0.79 6.49 15.52
N GLY A 111 -0.74 7.66 14.88
CA GLY A 111 -0.66 8.93 15.57
C GLY A 111 -1.00 10.10 14.66
N ILE A 112 -1.33 11.22 15.26
CA ILE A 112 -1.62 12.48 14.57
C ILE A 112 -0.48 13.43 14.88
N TRP A 113 0.22 13.91 13.87
CA TRP A 113 1.44 14.70 14.08
C TRP A 113 1.19 16.03 14.79
N GLU A 114 0.05 16.68 14.57
CA GLU A 114 -0.32 17.93 15.23
C GLU A 114 -0.46 17.74 16.75
N LEU A 115 -0.98 16.59 17.19
CA LEU A 115 -1.06 16.25 18.63
C LEU A 115 0.32 15.93 19.24
N ASN A 116 1.32 15.68 18.38
CA ASN A 116 2.71 15.44 18.78
C ASN A 116 3.58 16.70 18.62
N GLY A 117 2.98 17.86 18.39
CA GLY A 117 3.65 19.15 18.35
C GLY A 117 4.27 19.53 17.02
N TYR A 118 3.76 18.97 15.91
CA TYR A 118 4.20 19.28 14.57
C TYR A 118 3.08 19.95 13.77
N GLY A 119 3.37 21.13 13.21
CA GLY A 119 2.37 21.92 12.49
C GLY A 119 1.28 22.49 13.40
N ASP A 120 0.29 23.11 12.79
CA ASP A 120 -0.88 23.65 13.49
C ASP A 120 -2.08 22.73 13.25
N PRO A 121 -2.86 22.38 14.28
CA PRO A 121 -4.10 21.65 14.08
C PRO A 121 -5.12 22.56 13.40
N GLU A 122 -5.40 22.30 12.13
CA GLU A 122 -6.37 23.08 11.37
C GLU A 122 -7.59 22.25 10.99
N TYR A 123 -8.75 22.77 11.26
CA TYR A 123 -9.99 22.24 10.70
C TYR A 123 -10.31 22.98 9.40
N VAL A 124 -10.02 22.34 8.28
CA VAL A 124 -10.29 22.92 6.95
C VAL A 124 -11.76 22.74 6.61
N ASN A 125 -12.54 23.80 6.76
CA ASN A 125 -13.95 23.88 6.43
C ASN A 125 -14.26 25.23 5.76
N ILE A 126 -15.43 25.33 5.09
CA ILE A 126 -15.98 26.59 4.56
C ILE A 126 -16.12 27.59 5.71
N GLY A 127 -15.21 28.51 5.87
CA GLY A 127 -15.20 29.52 6.93
C GLY A 127 -13.90 29.61 7.70
N PHE A 128 -12.97 28.67 7.50
CA PHE A 128 -11.62 28.76 8.04
C PHE A 128 -10.63 29.07 6.93
N ALA A 129 -9.76 30.03 7.17
CA ALA A 129 -8.70 30.34 6.23
C ALA A 129 -7.67 29.20 6.19
N TRP A 130 -7.34 28.75 5.00
CA TRP A 130 -6.21 27.84 4.80
C TRP A 130 -4.91 28.59 5.11
N ARG A 131 -4.09 28.03 5.99
CA ARG A 131 -2.78 28.57 6.38
C ARG A 131 -1.62 27.71 5.89
N GLY A 132 -1.90 26.63 5.17
CA GLY A 132 -0.90 25.77 4.60
C GLY A 132 -0.17 26.40 3.41
N HIS A 133 0.97 25.83 3.05
CA HIS A 133 1.73 26.17 1.87
C HIS A 133 1.40 25.20 0.74
N PHE A 134 1.26 25.71 -0.47
CA PHE A 134 1.10 24.91 -1.69
C PHE A 134 2.45 24.73 -2.37
#